data_5eaaface3903f24f721cebcd7c765a1b
#
_entry.id   5eaaface3903f24f721cebcd7c765a1b
#
_cell.length_a   1.000
_cell.length_b   1.000
_cell.length_c   1.000
_cell.angle_alpha   90.00
_cell.angle_beta   90.00
_cell.angle_gamma   90.00
#
_symmetry.space_group_name_H-M   'P 1'
#
loop_
_entity.id
_entity.type
_entity.pdbx_description
1 polymer ?
#
loop_
_entity_poly.entity_id
_entity_poly.type
_entity_poly.pdbx_seq_one_letter_code
_entity_poly.pdbx_strand_id
1 'polypeptide(L)'
;MRVSLVGVSCVGTTTAGRLLAGRRGWPFFDLDEEIERHFGASIERLQARFLTGYSYRKECAVVLERIATANPDCVIALPPSGLRDAFLRVIRRVPYVTVAVHDTPENILERITFYDIDSRPIDKHLTDEERALQLKEIKADISYFKRSYERADLHVTITGLGPEASAAAIDARLG
;
A
#
# COMPACT_ATOMS: atom_id res chain seq x y z
N MET A 1 15.56 -11.54 -1.11
CA MET A 1 14.13 -11.60 -1.58
C MET A 1 13.49 -10.23 -1.42
N ARG A 2 12.81 -9.71 -2.44
CA ARG A 2 12.01 -8.47 -2.34
C ARG A 2 10.55 -8.84 -2.21
N VAL A 3 9.86 -8.26 -1.22
CA VAL A 3 8.43 -8.48 -0.98
C VAL A 3 7.71 -7.14 -1.15
N SER A 4 6.67 -7.11 -1.95
CA SER A 4 5.79 -5.94 -2.06
C SER A 4 4.40 -6.30 -1.54
N LEU A 5 3.87 -5.46 -0.65
CA LEU A 5 2.52 -5.58 -0.12
C LEU A 5 1.63 -4.53 -0.78
N VAL A 6 0.47 -4.94 -1.24
CA VAL A 6 -0.52 -4.05 -1.85
C VAL A 6 -1.91 -4.34 -1.29
N GLY A 7 -2.74 -3.34 -1.24
CA GLY A 7 -4.14 -3.45 -0.80
C GLY A 7 -4.82 -2.09 -0.85
N VAL A 8 -6.10 -2.04 -0.59
CA VAL A 8 -6.83 -0.76 -0.50
C VAL A 8 -6.31 0.06 0.67
N SER A 9 -6.56 1.36 0.65
CA SER A 9 -6.15 2.26 1.74
C SER A 9 -6.64 1.74 3.09
N CYS A 10 -5.80 1.88 4.11
CA CYS A 10 -6.07 1.46 5.49
C CYS A 10 -6.28 -0.06 5.71
N VAL A 11 -5.99 -0.90 4.72
CA VAL A 11 -6.05 -2.36 4.92
C VAL A 11 -4.96 -2.87 5.88
N GLY A 12 -3.86 -2.11 6.06
CA GLY A 12 -2.80 -2.44 7.02
C GLY A 12 -1.47 -2.87 6.41
N THR A 13 -1.24 -2.63 5.12
CA THR A 13 0.02 -2.99 4.42
C THR A 13 1.26 -2.39 5.05
N THR A 14 1.21 -1.11 5.47
CA THR A 14 2.35 -0.43 6.11
C THR A 14 2.70 -1.06 7.46
N THR A 15 1.70 -1.29 8.31
CA THR A 15 1.92 -1.87 9.64
C THR A 15 2.41 -3.32 9.54
N ALA A 16 1.71 -4.16 8.77
CA ALA A 16 2.10 -5.55 8.59
C ALA A 16 3.46 -5.67 7.89
N GLY A 17 3.74 -4.80 6.92
CA GLY A 17 5.01 -4.78 6.20
C GLY A 17 6.19 -4.40 7.09
N ARG A 18 6.04 -3.42 7.98
CA ARG A 18 7.07 -3.02 8.94
C ARG A 18 7.38 -4.15 9.92
N LEU A 19 6.36 -4.83 10.42
CA LEU A 19 6.52 -6.00 11.31
C LEU A 19 7.15 -7.19 10.59
N LEU A 20 6.74 -7.47 9.36
CA LEU A 20 7.34 -8.52 8.53
C LEU A 20 8.83 -8.25 8.28
N ALA A 21 9.18 -7.03 7.92
CA ALA A 21 10.56 -6.62 7.71
C ALA A 21 11.41 -6.80 8.98
N GLY A 22 10.89 -6.39 10.14
CA GLY A 22 11.53 -6.59 11.44
C GLY A 22 11.77 -8.08 11.77
N ARG A 23 10.80 -8.95 11.47
CA ARG A 23 10.92 -10.40 11.67
C ARG A 23 12.03 -11.03 10.82
N ARG A 24 12.22 -10.52 9.60
CA ARG A 24 13.23 -11.02 8.66
C ARG A 24 14.58 -10.29 8.72
N GLY A 25 14.69 -9.23 9.53
CA GLY A 25 15.89 -8.40 9.58
C GLY A 25 16.14 -7.62 8.28
N TRP A 26 15.08 -7.29 7.53
CA TRP A 26 15.14 -6.56 6.27
C TRP A 26 14.74 -5.10 6.41
N PRO A 27 15.21 -4.21 5.54
CA PRO A 27 14.69 -2.85 5.50
C PRO A 27 13.23 -2.82 5.04
N PHE A 28 12.47 -1.88 5.61
CA PHE A 28 11.10 -1.57 5.23
C PHE A 28 11.01 -0.21 4.55
N PHE A 29 10.22 -0.13 3.51
CA PHE A 29 9.90 1.10 2.80
C PHE A 29 8.38 1.23 2.63
N ASP A 30 7.83 2.41 2.93
CA ASP A 30 6.52 2.83 2.46
C ASP A 30 6.73 3.66 1.19
N LEU A 31 6.17 3.23 0.06
CA LEU A 31 6.45 3.88 -1.22
C LEU A 31 5.94 5.32 -1.25
N ASP A 32 4.80 5.62 -0.61
CA ASP A 32 4.28 6.98 -0.56
C ASP A 32 5.21 7.89 0.27
N GLU A 33 5.69 7.44 1.43
CA GLU A 33 6.68 8.17 2.24
C GLU A 33 7.99 8.41 1.45
N GLU A 34 8.46 7.42 0.70
CA GLU A 34 9.67 7.54 -0.11
C GLU A 34 9.49 8.52 -1.30
N ILE A 35 8.31 8.53 -1.90
CA ILE A 35 7.95 9.49 -2.96
C ILE A 35 7.92 10.92 -2.38
N GLU A 36 7.25 11.13 -1.25
CA GLU A 36 7.21 12.44 -0.59
C GLU A 36 8.62 12.95 -0.25
N ARG A 37 9.47 12.06 0.28
CA ARG A 37 10.87 12.39 0.59
C ARG A 37 11.68 12.74 -0.65
N HIS A 38 11.47 12.01 -1.74
CA HIS A 38 12.20 12.23 -3.00
C HIS A 38 11.83 13.56 -3.68
N PHE A 39 10.54 13.90 -3.70
CA PHE A 39 10.04 15.09 -4.38
C PHE A 39 9.90 16.32 -3.46
N GLY A 40 10.07 16.16 -2.16
CA GLY A 40 9.92 17.25 -1.18
C GLY A 40 8.50 17.83 -1.14
N ALA A 41 7.47 17.00 -1.39
CA ALA A 41 6.07 17.39 -1.40
C ALA A 41 5.17 16.23 -0.96
N SER A 42 4.03 16.55 -0.32
CA SER A 42 3.03 15.55 0.02
C SER A 42 2.44 14.87 -1.22
N ILE A 43 1.97 13.64 -1.06
CA ILE A 43 1.34 12.87 -2.15
C ILE A 43 0.21 13.67 -2.80
N GLU A 44 -0.66 14.30 -2.01
CA GLU A 44 -1.77 15.08 -2.54
C GLU A 44 -1.31 16.27 -3.37
N ARG A 45 -0.34 17.05 -2.87
CA ARG A 45 0.24 18.16 -3.62
C ARG A 45 0.96 17.68 -4.88
N LEU A 46 1.61 16.54 -4.81
CA LEU A 46 2.31 15.97 -5.95
C LEU A 46 1.31 15.49 -7.01
N GLN A 47 0.28 14.75 -6.62
CA GLN A 47 -0.77 14.28 -7.54
C GLN A 47 -1.49 15.43 -8.25
N ALA A 48 -1.73 16.54 -7.55
CA ALA A 48 -2.34 17.74 -8.14
C ALA A 48 -1.53 18.38 -9.29
N ARG A 49 -0.23 18.05 -9.41
CA ARG A 49 0.62 18.53 -10.51
C ARG A 49 0.46 17.74 -11.82
N PHE A 50 -0.22 16.60 -11.77
CA PHE A 50 -0.38 15.70 -12.91
C PHE A 50 -1.82 15.65 -13.39
N LEU A 51 -2.01 15.62 -14.70
CA LEU A 51 -3.34 15.51 -15.32
C LEU A 51 -3.98 14.13 -15.13
N THR A 52 -3.15 13.10 -14.97
CA THR A 52 -3.61 11.71 -14.84
C THR A 52 -2.82 10.95 -13.81
N GLY A 53 -3.47 9.94 -13.18
CA GLY A 53 -2.75 9.00 -12.31
C GLY A 53 -1.67 8.19 -13.05
N TYR A 54 -1.81 8.02 -14.36
CA TYR A 54 -0.76 7.39 -15.19
C TYR A 54 0.53 8.21 -15.22
N SER A 55 0.44 9.51 -15.52
CA SER A 55 1.61 10.41 -15.55
C SER A 55 2.25 10.53 -14.17
N TYR A 56 1.45 10.62 -13.11
CA TYR A 56 1.94 10.56 -11.74
C TYR A 56 2.76 9.29 -11.46
N ARG A 57 2.19 8.09 -11.73
CA ARG A 57 2.91 6.82 -11.49
C ARG A 57 4.15 6.67 -12.37
N LYS A 58 4.15 7.23 -13.56
CA LYS A 58 5.32 7.23 -14.44
C LYS A 58 6.49 8.00 -13.82
N GLU A 59 6.23 9.18 -13.29
CA GLU A 59 7.27 9.99 -12.62
C GLU A 59 7.72 9.36 -11.30
N CYS A 60 6.79 8.81 -10.50
CA CYS A 60 7.11 8.21 -9.21
C CYS A 60 7.79 6.82 -9.31
N ALA A 61 7.74 6.17 -10.46
CA ALA A 61 8.32 4.84 -10.66
C ALA A 61 9.85 4.81 -10.45
N VAL A 62 10.53 5.93 -10.66
CA VAL A 62 11.98 6.06 -10.40
C VAL A 62 12.32 5.80 -8.94
N VAL A 63 11.44 6.16 -8.01
CA VAL A 63 11.65 5.92 -6.58
C VAL A 63 11.59 4.44 -6.28
N LEU A 64 10.57 3.74 -6.78
CA LEU A 64 10.44 2.29 -6.63
C LEU A 64 11.63 1.54 -7.25
N GLU A 65 12.07 1.95 -8.44
CA GLU A 65 13.22 1.36 -9.14
C GLU A 65 14.52 1.53 -8.35
N ARG A 66 14.74 2.72 -7.78
CA ARG A 66 15.89 3.00 -6.91
C ARG A 66 15.91 2.10 -5.68
N ILE A 67 14.78 1.98 -4.98
CA ILE A 67 14.66 1.10 -3.80
C ILE A 67 14.96 -0.35 -4.19
N ALA A 68 14.34 -0.81 -5.28
CA ALA A 68 14.49 -2.16 -5.78
C ALA A 68 15.95 -2.50 -6.13
N THR A 69 16.65 -1.58 -6.78
CA THR A 69 18.03 -1.78 -7.21
C THR A 69 19.01 -1.78 -6.05
N ALA A 70 18.79 -0.90 -5.06
CA ALA A 70 19.68 -0.74 -3.92
C ALA A 70 19.51 -1.85 -2.86
N ASN A 71 18.35 -2.52 -2.82
CA ASN A 71 18.03 -3.45 -1.73
C ASN A 71 17.66 -4.84 -2.30
N PRO A 72 18.57 -5.82 -2.25
CA PRO A 72 18.29 -7.19 -2.71
C PRO A 72 17.27 -7.92 -1.82
N ASP A 73 17.20 -7.51 -0.55
CA ASP A 73 16.23 -7.99 0.42
C ASP A 73 15.51 -6.79 1.04
N CYS A 74 14.19 -6.73 0.92
CA CYS A 74 13.39 -5.65 1.50
C CYS A 74 11.90 -5.98 1.49
N VAL A 75 11.14 -5.26 2.30
CA VAL A 75 9.68 -5.21 2.25
C VAL A 75 9.26 -3.79 1.84
N ILE A 76 8.37 -3.69 0.85
CA ILE A 76 7.80 -2.43 0.38
C ILE A 76 6.29 -2.46 0.51
N ALA A 77 5.71 -1.50 1.22
CA ALA A 77 4.28 -1.21 1.13
C ALA A 77 4.03 -0.33 -0.11
N LEU A 78 3.14 -0.79 -0.98
CA LEU A 78 2.73 -0.08 -2.19
C LEU A 78 1.41 0.65 -1.96
N PRO A 79 1.18 1.80 -2.61
CA PRO A 79 -0.13 2.42 -2.66
C PRO A 79 -1.16 1.49 -3.33
N PRO A 80 -2.48 1.73 -3.19
CA PRO A 80 -3.51 0.90 -3.81
C PRO A 80 -3.32 0.68 -5.31
N SER A 81 -2.75 1.64 -6.02
CA SER A 81 -2.42 1.54 -7.45
C SER A 81 -1.08 0.88 -7.77
N GLY A 82 -0.42 0.28 -6.79
CA GLY A 82 0.96 -0.24 -6.90
C GLY A 82 1.17 -1.33 -7.96
N LEU A 83 0.12 -2.08 -8.32
CA LEU A 83 0.18 -3.08 -9.39
C LEU A 83 -0.40 -2.56 -10.73
N ARG A 84 -0.20 -1.27 -11.01
CA ARG A 84 -0.65 -0.61 -12.25
C ARG A 84 0.50 0.10 -12.96
N ASP A 85 0.37 0.21 -14.28
CA ASP A 85 1.18 1.05 -15.16
C ASP A 85 2.71 0.93 -14.92
N ALA A 86 3.36 2.04 -14.61
CA ALA A 86 4.80 2.12 -14.45
C ALA A 86 5.30 1.36 -13.21
N PHE A 87 4.55 1.37 -12.10
CA PHE A 87 4.90 0.58 -10.91
C PHE A 87 4.92 -0.92 -11.21
N LEU A 88 3.89 -1.43 -11.89
CA LEU A 88 3.84 -2.83 -12.31
C LEU A 88 5.01 -3.19 -13.24
N ARG A 89 5.42 -2.27 -14.12
CA ARG A 89 6.59 -2.51 -14.99
C ARG A 89 7.88 -2.66 -14.19
N VAL A 90 8.09 -1.85 -13.17
CA VAL A 90 9.26 -1.99 -12.28
C VAL A 90 9.24 -3.33 -11.56
N ILE A 91 8.10 -3.68 -10.95
CA ILE A 91 7.92 -4.94 -10.20
C ILE A 91 8.18 -6.15 -11.09
N ARG A 92 7.78 -6.13 -12.36
CA ARG A 92 8.02 -7.22 -13.30
C ARG A 92 9.46 -7.33 -13.80
N ARG A 93 10.20 -6.21 -13.84
CA ARG A 93 11.62 -6.21 -14.24
C ARG A 93 12.52 -6.65 -13.11
N VAL A 94 12.19 -6.34 -11.90
CA VAL A 94 12.92 -6.70 -10.69
C VAL A 94 12.12 -7.78 -9.98
N PRO A 95 12.68 -8.95 -9.66
CA PRO A 95 11.91 -10.04 -9.07
C PRO A 95 11.45 -9.66 -7.66
N TYR A 96 10.17 -9.38 -7.54
CA TYR A 96 9.42 -9.22 -6.30
C TYR A 96 8.48 -10.40 -6.10
N VAL A 97 8.26 -10.79 -4.86
CA VAL A 97 7.07 -11.54 -4.46
C VAL A 97 6.00 -10.51 -4.07
N THR A 98 4.93 -10.45 -4.84
CA THR A 98 3.83 -9.50 -4.61
C THR A 98 2.73 -10.16 -3.80
N VAL A 99 2.32 -9.52 -2.70
CA VAL A 99 1.27 -10.02 -1.80
C VAL A 99 0.12 -9.02 -1.76
N ALA A 100 -1.05 -9.44 -2.23
CA ALA A 100 -2.27 -8.68 -2.04
C ALA A 100 -2.87 -8.99 -0.66
N VAL A 101 -3.03 -7.95 0.15
CA VAL A 101 -3.59 -8.03 1.50
C VAL A 101 -5.06 -7.64 1.46
N HIS A 102 -5.91 -8.47 2.03
CA HIS A 102 -7.37 -8.31 2.03
C HIS A 102 -7.94 -8.28 3.43
N ASP A 103 -8.97 -7.47 3.62
CA ASP A 103 -9.79 -7.46 4.83
C ASP A 103 -11.24 -7.06 4.48
N THR A 104 -12.14 -7.18 5.43
CA THR A 104 -13.52 -6.74 5.26
C THR A 104 -13.61 -5.23 5.22
N PRO A 105 -14.57 -4.65 4.47
CA PRO A 105 -14.79 -3.20 4.46
C PRO A 105 -15.02 -2.61 5.86
N GLU A 106 -15.70 -3.35 6.71
CA GLU A 106 -16.01 -2.97 8.08
C GLU A 106 -14.73 -2.83 8.93
N ASN A 107 -13.82 -3.79 8.84
CA ASN A 107 -12.54 -3.74 9.54
C ASN A 107 -11.63 -2.63 9.02
N ILE A 108 -11.65 -2.38 7.72
CA ILE A 108 -10.90 -1.28 7.11
C ILE A 108 -11.44 0.07 7.61
N LEU A 109 -12.77 0.23 7.71
CA LEU A 109 -13.41 1.44 8.23
C LEU A 109 -12.94 1.79 9.65
N GLU A 110 -12.75 0.78 10.52
CA GLU A 110 -12.29 1.00 11.90
C GLU A 110 -10.83 1.50 11.96
N ARG A 111 -10.06 1.32 10.89
CA ARG A 111 -8.64 1.75 10.79
C ARG A 111 -8.45 2.98 9.94
N ILE A 112 -9.54 3.60 9.44
CA ILE A 112 -9.42 4.74 8.54
C ILE A 112 -8.72 5.91 9.22
N THR A 113 -7.74 6.47 8.53
CA THR A 113 -7.02 7.67 8.97
C THR A 113 -7.18 8.74 7.90
N PHE A 114 -7.55 9.94 8.31
CA PHE A 114 -7.66 11.09 7.43
C PHE A 114 -6.37 11.90 7.49
N TYR A 115 -6.03 12.52 6.38
CA TYR A 115 -4.84 13.37 6.25
C TYR A 115 -5.22 14.70 5.64
N ASP A 116 -4.51 15.75 6.05
CA ASP A 116 -4.58 17.05 5.36
C ASP A 116 -3.75 17.04 4.07
N ILE A 117 -3.77 18.17 3.35
CA ILE A 117 -3.03 18.35 2.09
C ILE A 117 -1.50 18.21 2.24
N ASP A 118 -1.00 18.32 3.46
CA ASP A 118 0.44 18.18 3.79
C ASP A 118 0.78 16.79 4.38
N SER A 119 -0.11 15.79 4.19
CA SER A 119 0.03 14.41 4.69
C SER A 119 0.11 14.32 6.23
N ARG A 120 -0.48 15.28 6.95
CA ARG A 120 -0.56 15.23 8.41
C ARG A 120 -1.87 14.56 8.83
N PRO A 121 -1.83 13.63 9.79
CA PRO A 121 -3.05 12.98 10.25
C PRO A 121 -4.00 13.99 10.91
N ILE A 122 -5.29 13.83 10.60
CA ILE A 122 -6.38 14.63 11.15
C ILE A 122 -7.19 13.74 12.09
N ASP A 123 -7.40 14.18 13.33
CA ASP A 123 -8.36 13.54 14.21
C ASP A 123 -9.78 13.92 13.77
N LYS A 124 -10.51 12.98 13.21
CA LYS A 124 -11.86 13.16 12.70
C LYS A 124 -12.77 12.06 13.21
N HIS A 125 -13.77 12.47 14.02
CA HIS A 125 -14.86 11.59 14.40
C HIS A 125 -15.95 11.62 13.32
N LEU A 126 -16.28 10.44 12.79
CA LEU A 126 -17.31 10.30 11.77
C LEU A 126 -18.70 10.17 12.41
N THR A 127 -19.66 10.88 11.86
CA THR A 127 -21.09 10.62 12.12
C THR A 127 -21.52 9.29 11.50
N ASP A 128 -22.69 8.76 11.87
CA ASP A 128 -23.20 7.52 11.30
C ASP A 128 -23.40 7.62 9.78
N GLU A 129 -23.83 8.78 9.28
CA GLU A 129 -23.99 9.05 7.85
C GLU A 129 -22.63 9.07 7.13
N GLU A 130 -21.63 9.74 7.72
CA GLU A 130 -20.26 9.75 7.18
C GLU A 130 -19.64 8.35 7.20
N ARG A 131 -19.87 7.56 8.25
CA ARG A 131 -19.42 6.15 8.31
C ARG A 131 -20.05 5.31 7.19
N ALA A 132 -21.35 5.47 6.95
CA ALA A 132 -22.04 4.77 5.87
C ALA A 132 -21.47 5.16 4.49
N LEU A 133 -21.17 6.44 4.29
CA LEU A 133 -20.53 6.92 3.06
C LEU A 133 -19.13 6.34 2.88
N GLN A 134 -18.29 6.40 3.92
CA GLN A 134 -16.95 5.83 3.89
C GLN A 134 -16.95 4.32 3.62
N LEU A 135 -17.88 3.58 4.22
CA LEU A 135 -18.06 2.16 3.96
C LEU A 135 -18.38 1.88 2.49
N LYS A 136 -19.23 2.72 1.88
CA LYS A 136 -19.55 2.63 0.45
C LYS A 136 -18.33 2.90 -0.42
N GLU A 137 -17.53 3.89 -0.07
CA GLU A 137 -16.27 4.21 -0.78
C GLU A 137 -15.25 3.08 -0.68
N ILE A 138 -15.06 2.50 0.51
CA ILE A 138 -14.17 1.34 0.71
C ILE A 138 -14.61 0.15 -0.16
N LYS A 139 -15.90 -0.16 -0.21
CA LYS A 139 -16.46 -1.21 -1.08
C LYS A 139 -16.21 -0.92 -2.56
N ALA A 140 -16.35 0.33 -2.97
CA ALA A 140 -16.06 0.77 -4.33
C ALA A 140 -14.56 0.60 -4.67
N ASP A 141 -13.67 0.97 -3.76
CA ASP A 141 -12.21 0.80 -3.94
C ASP A 141 -11.80 -0.66 -4.03
N ILE A 142 -12.35 -1.53 -3.17
CA ILE A 142 -12.11 -2.98 -3.24
C ILE A 142 -12.52 -3.51 -4.61
N SER A 143 -13.69 -3.11 -5.11
CA SER A 143 -14.18 -3.52 -6.44
C SER A 143 -13.29 -2.96 -7.57
N TYR A 144 -12.92 -1.68 -7.47
CA TYR A 144 -12.10 -0.99 -8.48
C TYR A 144 -10.70 -1.59 -8.63
N PHE A 145 -10.05 -1.94 -7.51
CA PHE A 145 -8.70 -2.50 -7.53
C PHE A 145 -8.65 -4.02 -7.70
N LYS A 146 -9.77 -4.73 -7.57
CA LYS A 146 -9.83 -6.20 -7.62
C LYS A 146 -9.01 -6.79 -8.77
N ARG A 147 -9.27 -6.32 -10.00
CA ARG A 147 -8.56 -6.79 -11.21
C ARG A 147 -7.06 -6.48 -11.20
N SER A 148 -6.65 -5.41 -10.53
CA SER A 148 -5.23 -5.09 -10.37
C SER A 148 -4.56 -6.06 -9.41
N TYR A 149 -5.22 -6.40 -8.31
CA TYR A 149 -4.69 -7.31 -7.30
C TYR A 149 -4.63 -8.77 -7.74
N GLU A 150 -5.44 -9.18 -8.72
CA GLU A 150 -5.31 -10.50 -9.37
C GLU A 150 -3.92 -10.74 -10.00
N ARG A 151 -3.11 -9.70 -10.15
CA ARG A 151 -1.72 -9.78 -10.64
C ARG A 151 -0.70 -10.09 -9.54
N ALA A 152 -1.12 -10.09 -8.28
CA ALA A 152 -0.25 -10.45 -7.17
C ALA A 152 0.05 -11.96 -7.17
N ASP A 153 1.25 -12.32 -6.74
CA ASP A 153 1.67 -13.72 -6.66
C ASP A 153 0.96 -14.47 -5.52
N LEU A 154 0.68 -13.76 -4.43
CA LEU A 154 0.05 -14.29 -3.23
C LEU A 154 -1.12 -13.39 -2.80
N HIS A 155 -2.12 -14.01 -2.18
CA HIS A 155 -3.25 -13.34 -1.55
C HIS A 155 -3.33 -13.76 -0.08
N VAL A 156 -3.40 -12.79 0.82
CA VAL A 156 -3.51 -13.01 2.26
C VAL A 156 -4.69 -12.21 2.82
N THR A 157 -5.64 -12.91 3.44
CA THR A 157 -6.75 -12.30 4.17
C THR A 157 -6.36 -12.18 5.64
N ILE A 158 -6.50 -10.99 6.19
CA ILE A 158 -6.11 -10.67 7.57
C ILE A 158 -7.30 -10.45 8.51
N THR A 159 -8.50 -10.80 8.06
CA THR A 159 -9.74 -10.65 8.85
C THR A 159 -9.62 -11.36 10.20
N GLY A 160 -9.90 -10.63 11.26
CA GLY A 160 -9.80 -11.11 12.63
C GLY A 160 -8.38 -11.22 13.19
N LEU A 161 -7.38 -10.81 12.43
CA LEU A 161 -5.98 -10.83 12.85
C LEU A 161 -5.53 -9.45 13.34
N GLY A 162 -4.80 -9.42 14.45
CA GLY A 162 -4.04 -8.23 14.86
C GLY A 162 -2.79 -8.04 13.98
N PRO A 163 -2.08 -6.90 14.15
CA PRO A 163 -0.92 -6.55 13.31
C PRO A 163 0.17 -7.63 13.28
N GLU A 164 0.55 -8.18 14.43
CA GLU A 164 1.58 -9.23 14.55
C GLU A 164 1.15 -10.53 13.86
N ALA A 165 -0.09 -10.95 14.06
CA ALA A 165 -0.65 -12.15 13.43
C ALA A 165 -0.78 -11.96 11.92
N SER A 166 -1.11 -10.76 11.45
CA SER A 166 -1.15 -10.42 10.02
C SER A 166 0.24 -10.55 9.38
N ALA A 167 1.27 -9.99 10.03
CA ALA A 167 2.64 -10.13 9.57
C ALA A 167 3.10 -11.60 9.54
N ALA A 168 2.75 -12.37 10.58
CA ALA A 168 3.05 -13.81 10.64
C ALA A 168 2.34 -14.61 9.54
N ALA A 169 1.08 -14.28 9.24
CA ALA A 169 0.33 -14.93 8.16
C ALA A 169 0.93 -14.64 6.78
N ILE A 170 1.42 -13.43 6.55
CA ILE A 170 2.14 -13.09 5.32
C ILE A 170 3.46 -13.84 5.25
N ASP A 171 4.22 -13.84 6.35
CA ASP A 171 5.53 -14.50 6.44
C ASP A 171 5.43 -16.01 6.13
N ALA A 172 4.42 -16.68 6.68
CA ALA A 172 4.16 -18.10 6.43
C ALA A 172 3.85 -18.43 4.95
N ARG A 173 3.37 -17.47 4.17
CA ARG A 173 3.09 -17.64 2.72
C ARG A 173 4.33 -17.41 1.85
N LEU A 174 5.35 -16.76 2.40
CA LEU A 174 6.60 -16.48 1.68
C LEU A 174 7.61 -17.62 1.75
N GLY A 175 7.48 -18.53 2.71
CA GLY A 175 8.40 -19.67 2.93
C GLY A 175 9.61 -19.29 3.76
#